data_53bbf2ec039636a7fb0ad88110240180
#
_entry.id   53bbf2ec039636a7fb0ad88110240180
#
_cell.length_a   1.000
_cell.length_b   1.000
_cell.length_c   1.000
_cell.angle_alpha   90.00
_cell.angle_beta   90.00
_cell.angle_gamma   90.00
#
_symmetry.space_group_name_H-M   'P 1'
#
loop_
_entity.id
_entity.type
_entity.pdbx_description
1 polymer ?
#
loop_
_entity_poly.entity_id
_entity_poly.type
_entity_poly.pdbx_seq_one_letter_code
_entity_poly.pdbx_strand_id
1 'polypeptide(L)'
;MIESRASHGMAPMGGNLRFTLPMVLMAGLATGLMAARAARAADTPAYPQGATAFQSNCALCHGAAGAGVPALAPPITSYPARFAATPEGRRQLAMTVLYGMFGEITLGEKRFNSQMPDFARLDDATLAATLNFVVFDLAHAAPDLKPISATEIAAERAHAMDGAAVREHRKSLATAGP
;
A
#
# COMPACT_ATOMS: atom_id res chain seq x y z
N MET A 1 12.36 65.07 60.94
CA MET A 1 11.20 65.22 61.83
C MET A 1 10.22 64.16 61.52
N ILE A 2 10.15 63.19 62.43
CA ILE A 2 8.94 62.64 63.04
C ILE A 2 8.15 61.70 62.10
N GLU A 3 8.28 60.42 62.30
CA GLU A 3 7.45 59.48 63.11
C GLU A 3 6.03 59.39 62.56
N SER A 4 5.36 58.26 62.39
CA SER A 4 5.17 57.15 63.34
C SER A 4 4.23 56.10 62.73
N ARG A 5 4.53 54.81 63.06
CA ARG A 5 3.64 53.70 63.44
C ARG A 5 2.62 53.14 62.43
N ALA A 6 2.81 51.96 62.05
CA ALA A 6 2.43 50.65 62.64
C ALA A 6 0.92 50.44 62.82
N SER A 7 0.39 49.44 62.20
CA SER A 7 -0.39 48.46 62.94
C SER A 7 -0.67 47.21 62.08
N HIS A 8 -0.45 46.12 62.74
CA HIS A 8 -0.67 44.72 62.43
C HIS A 8 -2.15 44.42 62.09
N GLY A 9 -2.32 43.58 61.13
CA GLY A 9 -3.58 42.88 60.89
C GLY A 9 -3.28 41.49 60.36
N MET A 10 -3.12 40.57 61.25
CA MET A 10 -2.92 39.16 61.00
C MET A 10 -4.28 38.46 61.12
N ALA A 11 -4.68 37.66 60.13
CA ALA A 11 -5.47 36.43 60.29
C ALA A 11 -6.25 36.08 59.03
N PRO A 12 -6.73 34.88 58.84
CA PRO A 12 -6.07 33.61 59.03
C PRO A 12 -6.03 32.74 57.77
N MET A 13 -5.13 31.79 57.80
CA MET A 13 -5.08 30.63 56.91
C MET A 13 -6.35 29.79 57.08
N GLY A 14 -7.04 29.51 55.98
CA GLY A 14 -8.11 28.57 55.94
C GLY A 14 -7.98 27.75 54.66
N GLY A 15 -7.34 26.62 54.76
CA GLY A 15 -7.08 25.73 53.69
C GLY A 15 -8.32 25.06 53.12
N ASN A 16 -8.29 24.81 51.87
CA ASN A 16 -8.97 23.65 51.28
C ASN A 16 -8.25 23.29 49.96
N LEU A 17 -7.07 22.73 50.11
CA LEU A 17 -6.42 21.97 49.05
C LEU A 17 -7.10 20.62 48.95
N ARG A 18 -8.24 20.56 48.25
CA ARG A 18 -8.93 19.30 47.95
C ARG A 18 -8.54 18.85 46.56
N PHE A 19 -7.64 17.91 46.51
CA PHE A 19 -7.50 16.77 45.63
C PHE A 19 -8.47 16.77 44.43
N THR A 20 -8.00 17.28 43.28
CA THR A 20 -8.60 17.05 41.95
C THR A 20 -7.59 16.45 40.96
N LEU A 21 -6.46 15.92 41.44
CA LEU A 21 -5.38 15.45 40.58
C LEU A 21 -5.51 14.04 39.95
N PRO A 22 -6.41 13.10 40.37
CA PRO A 22 -6.42 11.79 39.72
C PRO A 22 -7.27 11.70 38.45
N MET A 23 -8.20 12.65 38.20
CA MET A 23 -9.14 12.52 37.08
C MET A 23 -8.57 12.98 35.74
N VAL A 24 -7.62 13.91 35.73
CA VAL A 24 -6.99 14.41 34.51
C VAL A 24 -5.96 13.43 33.94
N LEU A 25 -5.25 12.67 34.79
CA LEU A 25 -4.28 11.66 34.34
C LEU A 25 -4.93 10.45 33.65
N MET A 26 -6.13 10.05 34.09
CA MET A 26 -6.85 8.92 33.47
C MET A 26 -7.43 9.26 32.11
N ALA A 27 -7.88 10.51 31.90
CA ALA A 27 -8.39 10.94 30.60
C ALA A 27 -7.28 11.04 29.52
N GLY A 28 -6.06 11.43 29.93
CA GLY A 28 -4.91 11.51 29.00
C GLY A 28 -4.42 10.13 28.52
N LEU A 29 -4.48 9.10 29.37
CA LEU A 29 -4.06 7.74 28.99
C LEU A 29 -5.05 7.07 28.01
N ALA A 30 -6.37 7.31 28.19
CA ALA A 30 -7.39 6.74 27.30
C ALA A 30 -7.36 7.35 25.91
N THR A 31 -7.12 8.66 25.80
CA THR A 31 -6.99 9.34 24.48
C THR A 31 -5.73 8.95 23.74
N GLY A 32 -4.61 8.75 24.43
CA GLY A 32 -3.36 8.28 23.81
C GLY A 32 -3.46 6.85 23.26
N LEU A 33 -4.18 5.96 23.95
CA LEU A 33 -4.36 4.58 23.51
C LEU A 33 -5.30 4.46 22.28
N MET A 34 -6.34 5.32 22.19
CA MET A 34 -7.21 5.37 21.01
C MET A 34 -6.50 5.95 19.77
N ALA A 35 -5.66 6.98 19.93
CA ALA A 35 -4.89 7.55 18.84
C ALA A 35 -3.85 6.55 18.29
N ALA A 36 -3.18 5.78 19.16
CA ALA A 36 -2.23 4.76 18.75
C ALA A 36 -2.90 3.56 18.03
N ARG A 37 -4.16 3.27 18.35
CA ARG A 37 -4.95 2.23 17.69
C ARG A 37 -5.44 2.67 16.30
N ALA A 38 -5.83 3.94 16.14
CA ALA A 38 -6.22 4.51 14.86
C ALA A 38 -5.03 4.58 13.88
N ALA A 39 -3.84 4.95 14.34
CA ALA A 39 -2.62 4.96 13.52
C ALA A 39 -2.26 3.55 13.01
N ARG A 40 -2.36 2.51 13.85
CA ARG A 40 -2.10 1.13 13.42
C ARG A 40 -3.11 0.60 12.40
N ALA A 41 -4.37 1.03 12.45
CA ALA A 41 -5.38 0.63 11.49
C ALA A 41 -5.14 1.24 10.09
N ALA A 42 -4.51 2.42 10.02
CA ALA A 42 -4.17 3.08 8.76
C ALA A 42 -2.97 2.43 8.03
N ASP A 43 -2.10 1.70 8.76
CA ASP A 43 -0.90 1.06 8.20
C ASP A 43 -1.12 -0.41 7.78
N THR A 44 -2.31 -0.96 8.01
CA THR A 44 -2.59 -2.36 7.64
C THR A 44 -3.04 -2.43 6.18
N PRO A 45 -2.34 -3.17 5.29
CA PRO A 45 -2.76 -3.35 3.92
C PRO A 45 -4.17 -3.93 3.82
N ALA A 46 -4.95 -3.50 2.83
CA ALA A 46 -6.26 -4.09 2.53
C ALA A 46 -6.13 -5.56 2.14
N TYR A 47 -4.97 -5.92 1.54
CA TYR A 47 -4.65 -7.29 1.11
C TYR A 47 -3.38 -7.82 1.81
N PRO A 48 -3.41 -8.17 3.10
CA PRO A 48 -2.20 -8.51 3.88
C PRO A 48 -1.50 -9.79 3.38
N GLN A 49 -2.25 -10.78 2.89
CA GLN A 49 -1.67 -11.99 2.29
C GLN A 49 -0.92 -11.64 0.99
N GLY A 50 -1.50 -10.76 0.17
CA GLY A 50 -0.86 -10.23 -1.03
C GLY A 50 0.39 -9.44 -0.72
N ALA A 51 0.37 -8.63 0.34
CA ALA A 51 1.55 -7.89 0.81
C ALA A 51 2.68 -8.83 1.19
N THR A 52 2.40 -9.92 1.93
CA THR A 52 3.40 -10.93 2.29
C THR A 52 4.00 -11.61 1.06
N ALA A 53 3.16 -12.03 0.12
CA ALA A 53 3.60 -12.66 -1.11
C ALA A 53 4.41 -11.71 -1.99
N PHE A 54 4.01 -10.44 -2.08
CA PHE A 54 4.73 -9.39 -2.79
C PHE A 54 6.11 -9.15 -2.21
N GLN A 55 6.24 -9.01 -0.89
CA GLN A 55 7.53 -8.83 -0.23
C GLN A 55 8.49 -9.98 -0.53
N SER A 56 7.99 -11.21 -0.54
CA SER A 56 8.81 -12.41 -0.74
C SER A 56 9.23 -12.65 -2.19
N ASN A 57 8.45 -12.19 -3.18
CA ASN A 57 8.65 -12.57 -4.58
C ASN A 57 8.90 -11.37 -5.52
N CYS A 58 8.44 -10.17 -5.18
CA CYS A 58 8.38 -9.05 -6.12
C CYS A 58 9.22 -7.85 -5.67
N ALA A 59 9.30 -7.62 -4.34
CA ALA A 59 9.91 -6.43 -3.76
C ALA A 59 11.39 -6.27 -4.06
N LEU A 60 12.13 -7.36 -4.31
CA LEU A 60 13.55 -7.29 -4.68
C LEU A 60 13.78 -6.42 -5.93
N CYS A 61 12.89 -6.54 -6.93
CA CYS A 61 12.99 -5.80 -8.18
C CYS A 61 12.12 -4.53 -8.18
N HIS A 62 10.89 -4.63 -7.65
CA HIS A 62 9.94 -3.51 -7.70
C HIS A 62 10.03 -2.55 -6.50
N GLY A 63 10.88 -2.86 -5.51
CA GLY A 63 10.94 -2.12 -4.24
C GLY A 63 9.77 -2.46 -3.31
N ALA A 64 9.98 -2.34 -2.00
CA ALA A 64 8.97 -2.68 -0.99
C ALA A 64 7.65 -1.90 -1.13
N ALA A 65 7.73 -0.66 -1.62
CA ALA A 65 6.60 0.21 -1.90
C ALA A 65 6.20 0.26 -3.39
N GLY A 66 6.70 -0.66 -4.22
CA GLY A 66 6.39 -0.69 -5.65
C GLY A 66 6.98 0.46 -6.47
N ALA A 67 7.94 1.21 -5.92
CA ALA A 67 8.54 2.38 -6.59
C ALA A 67 9.42 2.02 -7.80
N GLY A 68 9.74 0.73 -7.98
CA GLY A 68 10.65 0.25 -8.99
C GLY A 68 12.11 0.48 -8.63
N VAL A 69 12.99 -0.07 -9.46
CA VAL A 69 14.44 0.16 -9.39
C VAL A 69 14.90 0.66 -10.75
N PRO A 70 15.60 1.80 -10.85
CA PRO A 70 16.03 2.37 -12.12
C PRO A 70 16.76 1.35 -12.98
N ALA A 71 16.44 1.31 -14.26
CA ALA A 71 16.96 0.38 -15.29
C ALA A 71 16.66 -1.11 -15.05
N LEU A 72 16.19 -1.53 -13.85
CA LEU A 72 15.88 -2.93 -13.54
C LEU A 72 14.38 -3.21 -13.65
N ALA A 73 13.54 -2.50 -12.90
CA ALA A 73 12.12 -2.76 -12.90
C ALA A 73 11.30 -1.47 -12.82
N PRO A 74 10.20 -1.36 -13.55
CA PRO A 74 9.37 -0.16 -13.56
C PRO A 74 8.63 0.01 -12.22
N PRO A 75 8.25 1.27 -11.87
CA PRO A 75 7.30 1.51 -10.79
C PRO A 75 5.95 0.88 -11.12
N ILE A 76 5.30 0.32 -10.10
CA ILE A 76 3.98 -0.31 -10.20
C ILE A 76 2.94 0.37 -9.29
N THR A 77 3.15 1.66 -9.03
CA THR A 77 2.32 2.48 -8.14
C THR A 77 1.19 3.23 -8.87
N SER A 78 1.00 3.04 -10.16
CA SER A 78 -0.05 3.74 -10.91
C SER A 78 -0.69 2.92 -12.02
N TYR A 79 0.09 2.40 -12.98
CA TYR A 79 -0.47 1.73 -14.15
C TYR A 79 -1.24 0.42 -13.85
N PRO A 80 -0.95 -0.38 -12.80
CA PRO A 80 -1.73 -1.57 -12.51
C PRO A 80 -3.20 -1.29 -12.23
N ALA A 81 -3.53 -0.16 -11.57
CA ALA A 81 -4.90 0.26 -11.34
C ALA A 81 -5.66 0.50 -12.66
N ARG A 82 -5.01 1.14 -13.65
CA ARG A 82 -5.61 1.36 -14.98
C ARG A 82 -5.84 0.04 -15.73
N PHE A 83 -4.90 -0.89 -15.67
CA PHE A 83 -5.06 -2.21 -16.26
C PHE A 83 -6.20 -2.99 -15.59
N ALA A 84 -6.28 -2.96 -14.27
CA ALA A 84 -7.35 -3.65 -13.54
C ALA A 84 -8.77 -3.12 -13.86
N ALA A 85 -8.90 -1.94 -14.46
CA ALA A 85 -10.17 -1.33 -14.81
C ALA A 85 -10.82 -1.93 -16.08
N THR A 86 -10.09 -2.70 -16.90
CA THR A 86 -10.61 -3.30 -18.12
C THR A 86 -10.40 -4.82 -18.13
N PRO A 87 -11.24 -5.61 -18.80
CA PRO A 87 -11.06 -7.07 -18.91
C PRO A 87 -9.69 -7.44 -19.50
N GLU A 88 -9.28 -6.79 -20.57
CA GLU A 88 -8.00 -7.04 -21.26
C GLU A 88 -6.80 -6.66 -20.38
N GLY A 89 -6.92 -5.55 -19.63
CA GLY A 89 -5.88 -5.14 -18.70
C GLY A 89 -5.76 -6.10 -17.52
N ARG A 90 -6.87 -6.66 -17.02
CA ARG A 90 -6.85 -7.71 -15.97
C ARG A 90 -6.16 -8.97 -16.47
N ARG A 91 -6.45 -9.38 -17.71
CA ARG A 91 -5.72 -10.48 -18.39
C ARG A 91 -4.23 -10.19 -18.47
N GLN A 92 -3.85 -8.97 -18.88
CA GLN A 92 -2.44 -8.55 -18.92
C GLN A 92 -1.76 -8.70 -17.56
N LEU A 93 -2.41 -8.27 -16.47
CA LEU A 93 -1.83 -8.41 -15.13
C LEU A 93 -1.64 -9.88 -14.75
N ALA A 94 -2.63 -10.73 -15.01
CA ALA A 94 -2.55 -12.17 -14.76
C ALA A 94 -1.43 -12.84 -15.57
N MET A 95 -1.36 -12.59 -16.87
CA MET A 95 -0.32 -13.12 -17.75
C MET A 95 1.08 -12.64 -17.33
N THR A 96 1.20 -11.38 -16.89
CA THR A 96 2.49 -10.83 -16.45
C THR A 96 3.05 -11.58 -15.25
N VAL A 97 2.24 -11.92 -14.25
CA VAL A 97 2.73 -12.68 -13.09
C VAL A 97 2.87 -14.17 -13.37
N LEU A 98 2.04 -14.75 -14.25
CA LEU A 98 2.13 -16.15 -14.62
C LEU A 98 3.35 -16.46 -15.46
N TYR A 99 3.62 -15.67 -16.49
CA TYR A 99 4.59 -16.01 -17.55
C TYR A 99 5.80 -15.08 -17.60
N GLY A 100 5.80 -14.05 -16.71
CA GLY A 100 6.84 -13.02 -16.76
C GLY A 100 6.73 -12.13 -17.98
N MET A 101 7.76 -11.35 -18.20
CA MET A 101 7.85 -10.47 -19.38
C MET A 101 9.31 -10.16 -19.68
N PHE A 102 9.69 -10.19 -20.95
CA PHE A 102 11.03 -9.77 -21.37
C PHE A 102 11.00 -8.94 -22.66
N GLY A 103 12.07 -8.18 -22.85
CA GLY A 103 12.18 -7.19 -23.89
C GLY A 103 11.82 -5.78 -23.41
N GLU A 104 12.12 -4.81 -24.25
CA GLU A 104 11.96 -3.41 -23.92
C GLU A 104 10.50 -2.99 -23.74
N ILE A 105 10.22 -2.28 -22.64
CA ILE A 105 8.98 -1.55 -22.42
C ILE A 105 9.28 -0.08 -22.13
N THR A 106 8.34 0.80 -22.50
CA THR A 106 8.42 2.23 -22.22
C THR A 106 7.31 2.65 -21.27
N LEU A 107 7.65 3.46 -20.27
CA LEU A 107 6.72 4.10 -19.34
C LEU A 107 7.04 5.60 -19.26
N GLY A 108 6.21 6.43 -19.89
CA GLY A 108 6.56 7.83 -20.15
C GLY A 108 7.84 7.89 -20.97
N GLU A 109 8.83 8.64 -20.52
CA GLU A 109 10.13 8.77 -21.19
C GLU A 109 11.15 7.68 -20.78
N LYS A 110 10.79 6.82 -19.81
CA LYS A 110 11.70 5.81 -19.27
C LYS A 110 11.56 4.48 -20.00
N ARG A 111 12.70 3.90 -20.34
CA ARG A 111 12.80 2.57 -20.96
C ARG A 111 13.34 1.56 -19.95
N PHE A 112 12.77 0.36 -19.97
CA PHE A 112 13.18 -0.78 -19.17
C PHE A 112 13.37 -1.96 -20.11
N ASN A 113 14.53 -2.60 -20.07
CA ASN A 113 14.87 -3.74 -20.92
C ASN A 113 15.49 -4.84 -20.06
N SER A 114 14.73 -5.31 -19.09
CA SER A 114 15.11 -6.43 -18.22
C SER A 114 14.09 -7.55 -18.32
N GLN A 115 14.43 -8.68 -17.73
CA GLN A 115 13.54 -9.82 -17.68
C GLN A 115 12.81 -9.83 -16.33
N MET A 116 11.48 -9.77 -16.36
CA MET A 116 10.64 -10.13 -15.23
C MET A 116 10.46 -11.66 -15.27
N PRO A 117 10.83 -12.40 -14.22
CA PRO A 117 10.63 -13.85 -14.18
C PRO A 117 9.13 -14.21 -14.09
N ASP A 118 8.80 -15.46 -14.42
CA ASP A 118 7.49 -16.03 -14.16
C ASP A 118 7.33 -16.42 -12.68
N PHE A 119 6.07 -16.46 -12.24
CA PHE A 119 5.69 -16.92 -10.91
C PHE A 119 4.63 -18.03 -10.97
N ALA A 120 4.61 -18.79 -12.06
CA ALA A 120 3.66 -19.89 -12.27
C ALA A 120 3.74 -20.97 -11.18
N ARG A 121 4.82 -21.05 -10.40
CA ARG A 121 4.97 -21.92 -9.23
C ARG A 121 4.06 -21.55 -8.06
N LEU A 122 3.55 -20.32 -8.01
CA LEU A 122 2.59 -19.88 -7.00
C LEU A 122 1.18 -20.29 -7.43
N ASP A 123 0.33 -20.61 -6.45
CA ASP A 123 -1.07 -20.93 -6.71
C ASP A 123 -1.88 -19.67 -7.12
N ASP A 124 -3.03 -19.90 -7.72
CA ASP A 124 -3.88 -18.84 -8.28
C ASP A 124 -4.41 -17.88 -7.21
N ALA A 125 -4.68 -18.37 -6.00
CA ALA A 125 -5.16 -17.54 -4.90
C ALA A 125 -4.04 -16.61 -4.41
N THR A 126 -2.81 -17.11 -4.31
CA THR A 126 -1.63 -16.32 -3.94
C THR A 126 -1.34 -15.24 -4.99
N LEU A 127 -1.40 -15.58 -6.28
CA LEU A 127 -1.20 -14.61 -7.37
C LEU A 127 -2.30 -13.55 -7.40
N ALA A 128 -3.56 -13.95 -7.22
CA ALA A 128 -4.68 -13.01 -7.14
C ALA A 128 -4.55 -12.06 -5.95
N ALA A 129 -4.19 -12.58 -4.76
CA ALA A 129 -3.95 -11.75 -3.58
C ALA A 129 -2.78 -10.76 -3.80
N THR A 130 -1.69 -11.21 -4.45
CA THR A 130 -0.54 -10.36 -4.78
C THR A 130 -0.93 -9.24 -5.74
N LEU A 131 -1.69 -9.55 -6.79
CA LEU A 131 -2.18 -8.55 -7.74
C LEU A 131 -3.15 -7.56 -7.07
N ASN A 132 -4.02 -8.03 -6.17
CA ASN A 132 -4.91 -7.13 -5.43
C ASN A 132 -4.13 -6.19 -4.51
N PHE A 133 -3.09 -6.66 -3.82
CA PHE A 133 -2.20 -5.77 -3.08
C PHE A 133 -1.55 -4.72 -4.00
N VAL A 134 -1.04 -5.12 -5.16
CA VAL A 134 -0.44 -4.18 -6.13
C VAL A 134 -1.46 -3.17 -6.64
N VAL A 135 -2.68 -3.61 -6.96
CA VAL A 135 -3.73 -2.77 -7.55
C VAL A 135 -4.33 -1.80 -6.53
N PHE A 136 -4.65 -2.27 -5.33
CA PHE A 136 -5.39 -1.47 -4.35
C PHE A 136 -4.49 -0.79 -3.33
N ASP A 137 -3.48 -1.49 -2.77
CA ASP A 137 -2.62 -0.93 -1.74
C ASP A 137 -1.47 -0.09 -2.33
N LEU A 138 -0.85 -0.53 -3.44
CA LEU A 138 0.27 0.21 -4.04
C LEU A 138 -0.15 1.19 -5.13
N ALA A 139 -1.06 0.80 -6.02
CA ALA A 139 -1.49 1.63 -7.15
C ALA A 139 -2.79 2.41 -6.88
N HIS A 140 -3.37 2.29 -5.68
CA HIS A 140 -4.52 3.06 -5.18
C HIS A 140 -5.72 3.08 -6.15
N ALA A 141 -6.10 1.90 -6.66
CA ALA A 141 -7.27 1.76 -7.50
C ALA A 141 -8.55 2.22 -6.78
N ALA A 142 -9.55 2.62 -7.55
CA ALA A 142 -10.84 3.00 -7.01
C ALA A 142 -11.45 1.85 -6.19
N PRO A 143 -12.06 2.14 -5.03
CA PRO A 143 -12.50 1.12 -4.08
C PRO A 143 -13.70 0.28 -4.59
N ASP A 144 -14.40 0.75 -5.60
CA ASP A 144 -15.50 0.06 -6.28
C ASP A 144 -15.02 -0.89 -7.38
N LEU A 145 -13.73 -0.86 -7.70
CA LEU A 145 -13.16 -1.78 -8.67
C LEU A 145 -13.21 -3.21 -8.13
N LYS A 146 -13.68 -4.15 -8.93
CA LYS A 146 -13.78 -5.56 -8.53
C LYS A 146 -12.38 -6.15 -8.34
N PRO A 147 -12.08 -6.78 -7.19
CA PRO A 147 -10.81 -7.49 -6.99
C PRO A 147 -10.57 -8.58 -8.04
N ILE A 148 -9.30 -8.83 -8.36
CA ILE A 148 -8.88 -9.94 -9.23
C ILE A 148 -9.11 -11.26 -8.47
N SER A 149 -9.76 -12.21 -9.12
CA SER A 149 -10.10 -13.51 -8.54
C SER A 149 -9.09 -14.59 -8.94
N ALA A 150 -8.97 -15.65 -8.12
CA ALA A 150 -8.19 -16.84 -8.46
C ALA A 150 -8.70 -17.52 -9.74
N THR A 151 -10.00 -17.42 -10.03
CA THR A 151 -10.58 -17.97 -11.27
C THR A 151 -10.08 -17.25 -12.52
N GLU A 152 -9.86 -15.94 -12.45
CA GLU A 152 -9.26 -15.18 -13.57
C GLU A 152 -7.81 -15.60 -13.79
N ILE A 153 -7.04 -15.84 -12.72
CA ILE A 153 -5.67 -16.36 -12.84
C ILE A 153 -5.67 -17.75 -13.46
N ALA A 154 -6.54 -18.66 -12.97
CA ALA A 154 -6.67 -20.02 -13.49
C ALA A 154 -7.03 -20.04 -14.99
N ALA A 155 -7.92 -19.15 -15.43
CA ALA A 155 -8.28 -19.02 -16.83
C ALA A 155 -7.09 -18.67 -17.71
N GLU A 156 -6.24 -17.73 -17.30
CA GLU A 156 -5.03 -17.35 -18.05
C GLU A 156 -3.93 -18.43 -17.94
N ARG A 157 -3.84 -19.15 -16.82
CA ARG A 157 -2.90 -20.27 -16.65
C ARG A 157 -3.14 -21.40 -17.65
N ALA A 158 -4.37 -21.58 -18.12
CA ALA A 158 -4.71 -22.58 -19.13
C ALA A 158 -4.14 -22.24 -20.53
N HIS A 159 -3.64 -21.03 -20.74
CA HIS A 159 -3.16 -20.52 -22.04
C HIS A 159 -1.69 -20.12 -21.95
N ALA A 160 -0.80 -21.13 -21.89
CA ALA A 160 0.63 -20.89 -21.76
C ALA A 160 1.18 -20.01 -22.90
N MET A 161 2.02 -19.04 -22.52
CA MET A 161 2.71 -18.17 -23.45
C MET A 161 4.10 -17.81 -22.92
N ASP A 162 4.92 -17.18 -23.74
CA ASP A 162 6.21 -16.67 -23.28
C ASP A 162 6.15 -15.18 -22.95
N GLY A 163 7.14 -14.68 -22.24
CA GLY A 163 7.20 -13.29 -21.82
C GLY A 163 7.34 -12.27 -22.96
N ALA A 164 7.73 -12.69 -24.16
CA ALA A 164 7.72 -11.79 -25.34
C ALA A 164 6.28 -11.61 -25.82
N ALA A 165 5.47 -12.65 -25.87
CA ALA A 165 4.04 -12.58 -26.18
C ALA A 165 3.28 -11.74 -25.15
N VAL A 166 3.59 -11.88 -23.85
CA VAL A 166 3.04 -11.04 -22.77
C VAL A 166 3.37 -9.56 -23.02
N ARG A 167 4.60 -9.25 -23.43
CA ARG A 167 5.00 -7.89 -23.78
C ARG A 167 4.23 -7.34 -24.99
N GLU A 168 4.07 -8.13 -26.04
CA GLU A 168 3.31 -7.70 -27.25
C GLU A 168 1.84 -7.44 -26.91
N HIS A 169 1.22 -8.28 -26.08
CA HIS A 169 -0.14 -8.03 -25.60
C HIS A 169 -0.19 -6.70 -24.81
N ARG A 170 0.75 -6.45 -23.90
CA ARG A 170 0.83 -5.17 -23.20
C ARG A 170 0.95 -3.97 -24.16
N LYS A 171 1.74 -4.10 -25.22
CA LYS A 171 1.94 -3.07 -26.23
C LYS A 171 0.64 -2.76 -26.97
N SER A 172 -0.15 -3.78 -27.32
CA SER A 172 -1.45 -3.59 -27.97
C SER A 172 -2.41 -2.79 -27.11
N LEU A 173 -2.41 -2.99 -25.77
CA LEU A 173 -3.24 -2.21 -24.86
C LEU A 173 -2.79 -0.74 -24.76
N ALA A 174 -1.51 -0.48 -24.83
CA ALA A 174 -0.98 0.90 -24.79
C ALA A 174 -1.33 1.71 -26.04
N THR A 175 -1.51 1.04 -27.19
CA THR A 175 -1.90 1.68 -28.47
C THR A 175 -3.42 1.83 -28.64
N ALA A 176 -4.21 1.08 -27.89
CA ALA A 176 -5.68 1.15 -27.95
C ALA A 176 -6.27 2.43 -27.30
N GLY A 177 -5.42 3.23 -26.60
CA GLY A 177 -5.86 4.44 -25.88
C GLY A 177 -6.73 4.13 -24.66
N PRO A 178 -6.98 5.13 -23.78
CA PRO A 178 -8.03 5.04 -22.80
C PRO A 178 -9.40 5.18 -23.49
#